data_0dfb43041f497c6a7d3d745e263c08f1
#
_entry.id   0dfb43041f497c6a7d3d745e263c08f1
#
_cell.length_a   1.000
_cell.length_b   1.000
_cell.length_c   1.000
_cell.angle_alpha   90.00
_cell.angle_beta   90.00
_cell.angle_gamma   90.00
#
_symmetry.space_group_name_H-M   'P 1'
#
loop_
_entity.id
_entity.type
_entity.pdbx_description
1 polymer ?
#
loop_
_entity_poly.entity_id
_entity_poly.type
_entity_poly.pdbx_seq_one_letter_code
_entity_poly.pdbx_strand_id
1 'polypeptide(L)'
;MAPIPTNLMTIARLPVDSSFFAYQYEWNTGPKSRNRVLTKMRQAGADFFFAYEALNDALHTGRNQIFLCCNTASAQAIKIYVSAFLSQAAAYTRTGKIKSGKTYLEFSNGAVIYFIDLKCHDAALSGNVYVSEYAWAESPRNMITLAKGMSLHARHHATYYTTPSPNPEAWQEYKKLSRNNSVTSMVFTADDAAASGAMLFTDNWLNDMKKELSAEDWRMLFMCEWPLANEEQAE
;
A
#
# COMPACT_ATOMS: atom_id res chain seq x y z
N MET A 1 5.99 0.35 30.23
CA MET A 1 5.50 -0.13 28.94
C MET A 1 5.55 -1.66 28.98
N ALA A 2 4.43 -2.36 28.91
CA ALA A 2 4.45 -3.82 28.85
C ALA A 2 5.05 -4.26 27.49
N PRO A 3 5.99 -5.20 27.46
CA PRO A 3 6.55 -5.71 26.22
C PRO A 3 5.43 -6.35 25.37
N ILE A 4 5.47 -6.10 24.07
CA ILE A 4 4.58 -6.76 23.11
C ILE A 4 4.85 -8.28 23.22
N PRO A 5 3.82 -9.11 23.39
CA PRO A 5 4.05 -10.55 23.49
C PRO A 5 4.77 -11.06 22.24
N THR A 6 5.87 -11.76 22.43
CA THR A 6 6.72 -12.31 21.35
C THR A 6 5.91 -13.19 20.38
N ASN A 7 4.79 -13.70 20.81
CA ASN A 7 3.88 -14.55 20.04
C ASN A 7 3.09 -13.78 18.97
N LEU A 8 2.81 -12.48 19.15
CA LEU A 8 2.25 -11.65 18.09
C LEU A 8 3.23 -11.53 16.91
N MET A 9 4.54 -11.52 17.18
CA MET A 9 5.57 -11.54 16.15
C MET A 9 5.56 -12.84 15.32
N THR A 10 5.22 -13.96 15.93
CA THR A 10 5.15 -15.27 15.26
C THR A 10 3.88 -15.40 14.43
N ILE A 11 2.80 -14.73 14.83
CA ILE A 11 1.50 -14.79 14.16
C ILE A 11 1.37 -13.74 13.06
N ALA A 12 2.09 -12.62 13.15
CA ALA A 12 2.30 -11.73 12.03
C ALA A 12 3.08 -12.41 10.88
N ARG A 13 3.66 -13.58 11.12
CA ARG A 13 4.09 -14.56 10.10
C ARG A 13 2.97 -15.56 9.78
N LEU A 14 1.73 -15.10 9.74
CA LEU A 14 0.64 -15.90 9.17
C LEU A 14 1.02 -16.44 7.80
N PRO A 15 0.45 -17.60 7.43
CA PRO A 15 0.92 -18.39 6.33
C PRO A 15 1.01 -17.54 5.06
N VAL A 16 2.19 -17.01 4.91
CA VAL A 16 2.67 -16.20 3.81
C VAL A 16 2.77 -17.07 2.55
N ASP A 17 2.62 -18.38 2.74
CA ASP A 17 3.21 -19.38 1.89
C ASP A 17 2.53 -19.59 0.55
N SER A 18 1.32 -19.10 0.33
CA SER A 18 0.66 -19.30 -0.97
C SER A 18 -0.18 -18.13 -1.46
N SER A 19 -0.29 -17.05 -0.70
CA SER A 19 -1.17 -15.92 -1.00
C SER A 19 -0.45 -14.61 -1.33
N PHE A 20 0.86 -14.54 -1.17
CA PHE A 20 1.64 -13.35 -1.52
C PHE A 20 2.29 -13.48 -2.90
N PHE A 21 2.28 -12.38 -3.65
CA PHE A 21 3.02 -12.24 -4.88
C PHE A 21 4.53 -12.09 -4.64
N ALA A 22 5.35 -12.46 -5.63
CA ALA A 22 6.81 -12.35 -5.54
C ALA A 22 7.28 -10.96 -5.11
N TYR A 23 6.66 -9.88 -5.64
CA TYR A 23 7.03 -8.52 -5.27
C TYR A 23 6.82 -8.20 -3.79
N GLN A 24 5.84 -8.84 -3.14
CA GLN A 24 5.56 -8.63 -1.71
C GLN A 24 6.67 -9.24 -0.85
N TYR A 25 7.24 -10.36 -1.27
CA TYR A 25 8.43 -10.93 -0.63
C TYR A 25 9.65 -10.04 -0.81
N GLU A 26 9.91 -9.59 -2.03
CA GLU A 26 11.02 -8.68 -2.33
C GLU A 26 10.88 -7.38 -1.55
N TRP A 27 9.68 -6.83 -1.50
CA TRP A 27 9.38 -5.61 -0.75
C TRP A 27 9.59 -5.79 0.75
N ASN A 28 9.24 -6.94 1.30
CA ASN A 28 9.39 -7.25 2.73
C ASN A 28 10.86 -7.46 3.12
N THR A 29 11.66 -8.08 2.26
CA THR A 29 13.05 -8.47 2.53
C THR A 29 14.09 -7.50 2.01
N GLY A 30 13.74 -6.68 1.02
CA GLY A 30 14.63 -5.72 0.38
C GLY A 30 14.99 -4.52 1.25
N PRO A 31 15.97 -3.71 0.81
CA PRO A 31 16.39 -2.51 1.51
C PRO A 31 15.24 -1.50 1.58
N LYS A 32 14.95 -1.02 2.78
CA LYS A 32 13.84 -0.08 3.02
C LYS A 32 14.34 1.35 2.91
N SER A 33 14.25 1.94 1.73
CA SER A 33 14.46 3.39 1.60
C SER A 33 13.34 4.17 2.30
N ARG A 34 13.63 5.43 2.66
CA ARG A 34 12.65 6.30 3.31
C ARG A 34 11.41 6.54 2.44
N ASN A 35 11.60 6.67 1.14
CA ASN A 35 10.51 6.82 0.19
C ASN A 35 10.51 5.61 -0.76
N ARG A 36 9.33 5.05 -0.98
CA ARG A 36 9.14 3.86 -1.80
C ARG A 36 7.98 4.11 -2.76
N VAL A 37 8.14 3.68 -4.01
CA VAL A 37 7.11 3.82 -5.06
C VAL A 37 6.83 2.46 -5.66
N LEU A 38 5.58 2.05 -5.63
CA LEU A 38 5.10 0.84 -6.29
C LEU A 38 4.06 1.22 -7.36
N THR A 39 4.40 1.00 -8.62
CA THR A 39 3.41 0.98 -9.70
C THR A 39 2.97 -0.46 -9.90
N LYS A 40 1.69 -0.71 -9.82
CA LYS A 40 1.19 -2.08 -9.78
C LYS A 40 -0.06 -2.26 -10.65
N MET A 41 -0.25 -3.46 -11.15
CA MET A 41 -1.50 -3.83 -11.82
C MET A 41 -2.71 -3.76 -10.88
N ARG A 42 -3.91 -3.73 -11.43
CA ARG A 42 -5.15 -3.92 -10.65
C ARG A 42 -5.13 -5.29 -9.95
N GLN A 43 -5.70 -5.35 -8.76
CA GLN A 43 -5.83 -6.58 -7.95
C GLN A 43 -4.50 -7.22 -7.50
N ALA A 44 -3.39 -6.47 -7.52
CA ALA A 44 -2.09 -6.95 -7.06
C ALA A 44 -1.98 -7.20 -5.54
N GLY A 45 -3.06 -7.05 -4.77
CA GLY A 45 -3.05 -7.30 -3.33
C GLY A 45 -2.22 -6.30 -2.51
N ALA A 46 -1.95 -5.10 -3.03
CA ALA A 46 -1.09 -4.13 -2.37
C ALA A 46 -1.67 -3.64 -1.03
N ASP A 47 -2.96 -3.30 -0.98
CA ASP A 47 -3.62 -2.89 0.28
C ASP A 47 -3.57 -3.98 1.35
N PHE A 48 -3.75 -5.24 0.94
CA PHE A 48 -3.64 -6.38 1.84
C PHE A 48 -2.22 -6.53 2.39
N PHE A 49 -1.21 -6.48 1.53
CA PHE A 49 0.18 -6.58 1.93
C PHE A 49 0.62 -5.41 2.82
N PHE A 50 0.30 -4.17 2.44
CA PHE A 50 0.68 -3.01 3.24
C PHE A 50 -0.09 -2.92 4.56
N ALA A 51 -1.32 -3.46 4.64
CA ALA A 51 -2.03 -3.64 5.91
C ALA A 51 -1.24 -4.56 6.86
N TYR A 52 -0.69 -5.66 6.34
CA TYR A 52 0.19 -6.56 7.10
C TYR A 52 1.49 -5.85 7.51
N GLU A 53 2.19 -5.18 6.58
CA GLU A 53 3.46 -4.48 6.87
C GLU A 53 3.26 -3.40 7.94
N ALA A 54 2.22 -2.58 7.81
CA ALA A 54 1.91 -1.51 8.74
C ALA A 54 1.57 -2.05 10.15
N LEU A 55 0.75 -3.09 10.22
CA LEU A 55 0.42 -3.74 11.48
C LEU A 55 1.68 -4.30 12.16
N ASN A 56 2.52 -4.98 11.39
CA ASN A 56 3.76 -5.55 11.89
C ASN A 56 4.70 -4.47 12.44
N ASP A 57 4.90 -3.36 11.71
CA ASP A 57 5.73 -2.25 12.19
C ASP A 57 5.12 -1.57 13.42
N ALA A 58 3.80 -1.32 13.44
CA ALA A 58 3.12 -0.73 14.59
C ALA A 58 3.30 -1.56 15.87
N LEU A 59 3.13 -2.86 15.78
CA LEU A 59 3.25 -3.76 16.91
C LEU A 59 4.69 -3.86 17.45
N HIS A 60 5.68 -3.84 16.56
CA HIS A 60 7.10 -4.00 16.94
C HIS A 60 7.73 -2.70 17.43
N THR A 61 7.36 -1.57 16.83
CA THR A 61 8.10 -0.30 17.04
C THR A 61 7.34 0.72 17.87
N GLY A 62 6.02 0.55 18.03
CA GLY A 62 5.16 1.57 18.62
C GLY A 62 4.96 2.80 17.73
N ARG A 63 5.37 2.75 16.45
CA ARG A 63 5.19 3.85 15.51
C ARG A 63 3.77 3.90 14.97
N ASN A 64 3.28 5.14 14.78
CA ASN A 64 2.03 5.34 14.07
C ASN A 64 2.18 4.99 12.59
N GLN A 65 1.10 4.47 12.02
CA GLN A 65 0.94 4.15 10.62
C GLN A 65 -0.27 4.92 10.08
N ILE A 66 -0.18 5.45 8.88
CA ILE A 66 -1.22 6.28 8.29
C ILE A 66 -1.50 5.75 6.89
N PHE A 67 -2.68 5.19 6.68
CA PHE A 67 -3.20 4.91 5.35
C PHE A 67 -3.94 6.15 4.87
N LEU A 68 -3.34 6.82 3.89
CA LEU A 68 -3.94 7.95 3.18
C LEU A 68 -4.49 7.42 1.84
N CYS A 69 -5.80 7.41 1.69
CA CYS A 69 -6.50 6.78 0.58
C CYS A 69 -7.21 7.82 -0.29
N CYS A 70 -7.48 7.46 -1.54
CA CYS A 70 -8.20 8.34 -2.46
C CYS A 70 -9.66 8.62 -2.02
N ASN A 71 -10.25 7.72 -1.24
CA ASN A 71 -11.60 7.88 -0.68
C ASN A 71 -11.78 7.08 0.62
N THR A 72 -12.87 7.39 1.33
CA THR A 72 -13.23 6.75 2.61
C THR A 72 -13.46 5.24 2.47
N ALA A 73 -14.04 4.78 1.36
CA ALA A 73 -14.33 3.35 1.16
C ALA A 73 -13.04 2.53 1.09
N SER A 74 -12.04 3.01 0.34
CA SER A 74 -10.71 2.39 0.27
C SER A 74 -10.03 2.35 1.64
N ALA A 75 -10.12 3.45 2.42
CA ALA A 75 -9.57 3.49 3.77
C ALA A 75 -10.22 2.45 4.69
N GLN A 76 -11.55 2.27 4.61
CA GLN A 76 -12.27 1.27 5.39
C GLN A 76 -11.95 -0.17 4.94
N ALA A 77 -11.74 -0.41 3.65
CA ALA A 77 -11.31 -1.71 3.15
C ALA A 77 -9.96 -2.14 3.75
N ILE A 78 -8.99 -1.23 3.80
CA ILE A 78 -7.69 -1.51 4.43
C ILE A 78 -7.85 -1.78 5.94
N LYS A 79 -8.73 -1.03 6.62
CA LYS A 79 -9.02 -1.30 8.04
C LYS A 79 -9.58 -2.70 8.26
N ILE A 80 -10.41 -3.21 7.34
CA ILE A 80 -10.92 -4.59 7.39
C ILE A 80 -9.76 -5.59 7.31
N TYR A 81 -8.78 -5.39 6.41
CA TYR A 81 -7.60 -6.26 6.32
C TYR A 81 -6.79 -6.26 7.60
N VAL A 82 -6.49 -5.09 8.18
CA VAL A 82 -5.78 -5.01 9.47
C VAL A 82 -6.58 -5.71 10.57
N SER A 83 -7.90 -5.53 10.62
CA SER A 83 -8.75 -6.18 11.62
C SER A 83 -8.80 -7.70 11.44
N ALA A 84 -8.77 -8.20 10.21
CA ALA A 84 -8.70 -9.63 9.92
C ALA A 84 -7.37 -10.23 10.42
N PHE A 85 -6.23 -9.59 10.17
CA PHE A 85 -4.94 -10.01 10.73
C PHE A 85 -4.95 -10.03 12.25
N LEU A 86 -5.53 -9.01 12.89
CA LEU A 86 -5.66 -8.97 14.35
C LEU A 86 -6.55 -10.08 14.89
N SER A 87 -7.67 -10.39 14.23
CA SER A 87 -8.57 -11.46 14.65
C SER A 87 -7.90 -12.84 14.57
N GLN A 88 -7.14 -13.06 13.50
CA GLN A 88 -6.33 -14.28 13.35
C GLN A 88 -5.24 -14.35 14.45
N ALA A 89 -4.56 -13.25 14.72
CA ALA A 89 -3.59 -13.15 15.79
C ALA A 89 -4.21 -13.41 17.17
N ALA A 90 -5.38 -12.86 17.45
CA ALA A 90 -6.08 -13.00 18.72
C ALA A 90 -6.49 -14.45 19.03
N ALA A 91 -6.69 -15.31 18.03
CA ALA A 91 -6.97 -16.73 18.22
C ALA A 91 -5.80 -17.48 18.92
N TYR A 92 -4.60 -16.93 18.87
CA TYR A 92 -3.38 -17.54 19.39
C TYR A 92 -2.72 -16.76 20.54
N THR A 93 -3.17 -15.53 20.82
CA THR A 93 -2.56 -14.67 21.85
C THR A 93 -3.60 -13.85 22.61
N ARG A 94 -3.36 -13.60 23.90
CA ARG A 94 -4.07 -12.54 24.64
C ARG A 94 -3.49 -11.20 24.21
N THR A 95 -4.07 -10.59 23.18
CA THR A 95 -3.75 -9.21 22.79
C THR A 95 -4.22 -8.25 23.90
N GLY A 96 -3.42 -7.24 24.19
CA GLY A 96 -3.85 -6.12 25.03
C GLY A 96 -5.08 -5.43 24.43
N LYS A 97 -5.76 -4.59 25.22
CA LYS A 97 -6.94 -3.85 24.72
C LYS A 97 -6.58 -3.02 23.49
N ILE A 98 -7.26 -3.27 22.39
CA ILE A 98 -7.21 -2.46 21.17
C ILE A 98 -8.43 -1.54 21.19
N LYS A 99 -8.20 -0.23 21.08
CA LYS A 99 -9.28 0.73 20.90
C LYS A 99 -9.54 0.90 19.41
N SER A 100 -10.77 0.75 19.00
CA SER A 100 -11.20 0.91 17.60
C SER A 100 -12.14 2.10 17.49
N GLY A 101 -11.71 3.14 16.77
CA GLY A 101 -12.57 4.24 16.31
C GLY A 101 -13.00 4.05 14.86
N LYS A 102 -13.75 4.98 14.30
CA LYS A 102 -14.18 4.94 12.90
C LYS A 102 -12.98 4.90 11.93
N THR A 103 -11.97 5.69 12.19
CA THR A 103 -10.82 5.94 11.30
C THR A 103 -9.48 5.54 11.91
N TYR A 104 -9.46 4.79 13.02
CA TYR A 104 -8.21 4.38 13.66
C TYR A 104 -8.34 3.07 14.44
N LEU A 105 -7.17 2.48 14.71
CA LEU A 105 -6.94 1.42 15.70
C LEU A 105 -5.78 1.85 16.58
N GLU A 106 -5.98 1.89 17.91
CA GLU A 106 -4.95 2.23 18.90
C GLU A 106 -4.54 0.98 19.69
N PHE A 107 -3.25 0.75 19.79
CA PHE A 107 -2.64 -0.41 20.41
C PHE A 107 -2.08 -0.08 21.80
N SER A 108 -1.98 -1.11 22.66
CA SER A 108 -1.49 -0.96 24.03
C SER A 108 -0.03 -0.45 24.15
N ASN A 109 0.76 -0.56 23.08
CA ASN A 109 2.12 -0.02 23.02
C ASN A 109 2.18 1.48 22.62
N GLY A 110 1.02 2.10 22.42
CA GLY A 110 0.89 3.51 22.04
C GLY A 110 0.87 3.77 20.55
N ALA A 111 1.11 2.75 19.69
CA ALA A 111 0.96 2.89 18.25
C ALA A 111 -0.50 3.11 17.86
N VAL A 112 -0.72 3.92 16.84
CA VAL A 112 -2.04 4.10 16.22
C VAL A 112 -1.91 3.87 14.72
N ILE A 113 -2.84 3.09 14.16
CA ILE A 113 -3.01 2.97 12.70
C ILE A 113 -4.22 3.81 12.31
N TYR A 114 -4.00 4.80 11.46
CA TYR A 114 -5.03 5.70 10.93
C TYR A 114 -5.44 5.27 9.51
N PHE A 115 -6.74 5.37 9.21
CA PHE A 115 -7.36 5.05 7.93
C PHE A 115 -8.15 6.28 7.47
N ILE A 116 -7.53 7.13 6.65
CA ILE A 116 -8.02 8.46 6.30
C ILE A 116 -8.05 8.69 4.80
N ASP A 117 -8.80 9.69 4.38
CA ASP A 117 -8.81 10.22 3.03
C ASP A 117 -8.44 11.71 3.01
N LEU A 118 -8.43 12.33 1.82
CA LEU A 118 -8.10 13.75 1.66
C LEU A 118 -9.06 14.72 2.38
N LYS A 119 -10.23 14.25 2.81
CA LYS A 119 -11.20 15.06 3.56
C LYS A 119 -10.87 15.13 5.04
N CYS A 120 -9.93 14.32 5.50
CA CYS A 120 -9.42 14.37 6.86
C CYS A 120 -8.46 15.57 7.00
N HIS A 121 -8.90 16.61 7.68
CA HIS A 121 -8.14 17.85 7.90
C HIS A 121 -7.14 17.78 9.07
N ASP A 122 -6.91 16.61 9.64
CA ASP A 122 -6.06 16.45 10.82
C ASP A 122 -4.58 16.45 10.40
N ALA A 123 -4.06 17.64 10.10
CA ALA A 123 -2.66 17.87 9.70
C ALA A 123 -1.64 17.54 10.82
N ALA A 124 -2.11 17.24 12.03
CA ALA A 124 -1.26 16.89 13.17
C ALA A 124 -0.79 15.43 13.19
N LEU A 125 -1.26 14.60 12.26
CA LEU A 125 -0.85 13.19 12.20
C LEU A 125 0.60 13.06 11.78
N SER A 126 1.35 12.22 12.48
CA SER A 126 2.75 11.92 12.17
C SER A 126 3.02 10.42 12.33
N GLY A 127 3.63 9.79 11.31
CA GLY A 127 3.89 8.37 11.28
C GLY A 127 4.47 7.90 9.94
N ASN A 128 4.60 6.59 9.76
CA ASN A 128 4.80 6.03 8.42
C ASN A 128 3.53 6.22 7.61
N VAL A 129 3.65 6.59 6.34
CA VAL A 129 2.51 6.88 5.48
C VAL A 129 2.47 5.90 4.30
N TYR A 130 1.30 5.34 4.07
CA TYR A 130 0.96 4.50 2.92
C TYR A 130 -0.09 5.25 2.09
N VAL A 131 0.31 5.68 0.90
CA VAL A 131 -0.51 6.50 0.00
C VAL A 131 -1.12 5.57 -1.06
N SER A 132 -2.37 5.18 -0.82
CA SER A 132 -3.08 4.20 -1.65
C SER A 132 -3.78 4.86 -2.83
N GLU A 133 -3.47 4.36 -4.03
CA GLU A 133 -4.14 4.73 -5.29
C GLU A 133 -4.15 6.25 -5.55
N TYR A 134 -3.02 6.91 -5.29
CA TYR A 134 -2.92 8.37 -5.43
C TYR A 134 -3.22 8.86 -6.85
N ALA A 135 -2.97 8.05 -7.89
CA ALA A 135 -3.24 8.42 -9.26
C ALA A 135 -4.74 8.51 -9.58
N TRP A 136 -5.59 7.90 -8.76
CA TRP A 136 -7.05 7.90 -8.88
C TRP A 136 -7.72 8.88 -7.91
N ALA A 137 -6.92 9.64 -7.17
CA ALA A 137 -7.43 10.70 -6.30
C ALA A 137 -7.90 11.92 -7.10
N GLU A 138 -8.82 12.68 -6.52
CA GLU A 138 -9.28 13.95 -7.07
C GLU A 138 -8.12 14.96 -7.23
N SER A 139 -7.17 14.99 -6.30
CA SER A 139 -5.96 15.78 -6.37
C SER A 139 -4.74 14.96 -5.92
N PRO A 140 -4.06 14.28 -6.85
CA PRO A 140 -2.85 13.51 -6.59
C PRO A 140 -1.74 14.32 -5.89
N ARG A 141 -1.53 15.56 -6.33
CA ARG A 141 -0.52 16.45 -5.76
C ARG A 141 -0.79 16.77 -4.29
N ASN A 142 -2.04 17.09 -3.94
CA ASN A 142 -2.40 17.40 -2.56
C ASN A 142 -2.20 16.18 -1.68
N MET A 143 -2.58 15.01 -2.16
CA MET A 143 -2.41 13.74 -1.44
C MET A 143 -0.92 13.45 -1.14
N ILE A 144 -0.05 13.61 -2.14
CA ILE A 144 1.39 13.43 -1.98
C ILE A 144 2.00 14.50 -1.06
N THR A 145 1.55 15.75 -1.17
CA THR A 145 2.03 16.85 -0.31
C THR A 145 1.66 16.60 1.15
N LEU A 146 0.43 16.18 1.41
CA LEU A 146 -0.04 15.83 2.76
C LEU A 146 0.78 14.66 3.34
N ALA A 147 1.01 13.61 2.54
CA ALA A 147 1.82 12.46 2.94
C ALA A 147 3.25 12.84 3.32
N LYS A 148 3.88 13.75 2.55
CA LYS A 148 5.22 14.28 2.86
C LYS A 148 5.23 15.01 4.20
N GLY A 149 4.20 15.82 4.51
CA GLY A 149 4.05 16.49 5.80
C GLY A 149 3.93 15.50 6.97
N MET A 150 3.07 14.51 6.84
CA MET A 150 2.85 13.48 7.87
C MET A 150 4.07 12.58 8.11
N SER A 151 4.90 12.35 7.09
CA SER A 151 6.13 11.54 7.17
C SER A 151 7.41 12.36 7.32
N LEU A 152 7.32 13.64 7.66
CA LEU A 152 8.46 14.57 7.63
C LEU A 152 9.61 14.14 8.56
N HIS A 153 9.30 13.55 9.70
CA HIS A 153 10.32 13.11 10.65
C HIS A 153 11.21 12.01 10.05
N ALA A 154 12.53 12.12 10.22
CA ALA A 154 13.54 11.23 9.61
C ALA A 154 13.33 9.72 9.86
N ARG A 155 12.68 9.36 10.97
CA ARG A 155 12.36 7.96 11.33
C ARG A 155 11.16 7.38 10.59
N HIS A 156 10.39 8.20 9.87
CA HIS A 156 9.19 7.78 9.16
C HIS A 156 9.47 7.49 7.70
N HIS A 157 8.69 6.60 7.14
CA HIS A 157 8.72 6.19 5.73
C HIS A 157 7.45 6.65 5.02
N ALA A 158 7.57 6.94 3.73
CA ALA A 158 6.43 7.16 2.85
C ALA A 158 6.43 6.12 1.73
N THR A 159 5.35 5.39 1.59
CA THR A 159 5.14 4.39 0.53
C THR A 159 4.00 4.86 -0.36
N TYR A 160 4.31 5.13 -1.62
CA TYR A 160 3.35 5.56 -2.62
C TYR A 160 3.05 4.38 -3.54
N TYR A 161 1.79 3.96 -3.64
CA TYR A 161 1.43 2.86 -4.52
C TYR A 161 0.14 3.14 -5.28
N THR A 162 0.15 2.78 -6.57
CA THR A 162 -0.97 3.05 -7.46
C THR A 162 -0.95 2.17 -8.70
N THR A 163 -2.10 1.98 -9.32
CA THR A 163 -2.23 1.63 -10.72
C THR A 163 -2.16 2.91 -11.55
N PRO A 164 -1.51 2.94 -12.73
CA PRO A 164 -1.53 4.10 -13.61
C PRO A 164 -2.94 4.60 -13.93
N SER A 165 -3.07 5.87 -14.22
CA SER A 165 -4.33 6.51 -14.59
C SER A 165 -4.10 7.52 -15.72
N PRO A 166 -5.15 7.96 -16.43
CA PRO A 166 -5.04 9.01 -17.46
C PRO A 166 -4.92 10.42 -16.86
N ASN A 167 -4.81 10.56 -15.53
CA ASN A 167 -4.72 11.86 -14.88
C ASN A 167 -3.35 12.52 -15.10
N PRO A 168 -3.25 13.69 -15.78
CA PRO A 168 -1.98 14.37 -16.06
C PRO A 168 -1.24 14.79 -14.78
N GLU A 169 -1.95 15.20 -13.73
CA GLU A 169 -1.33 15.57 -12.46
C GLU A 169 -0.66 14.35 -11.80
N ALA A 170 -1.32 13.19 -11.85
CA ALA A 170 -0.77 11.94 -11.33
C ALA A 170 0.51 11.53 -12.06
N TRP A 171 0.53 11.65 -13.40
CA TRP A 171 1.71 11.39 -14.20
C TRP A 171 2.88 12.31 -13.83
N GLN A 172 2.64 13.60 -13.67
CA GLN A 172 3.68 14.54 -13.25
C GLN A 172 4.23 14.22 -11.85
N GLU A 173 3.37 13.86 -10.92
CA GLU A 173 3.81 13.49 -9.57
C GLU A 173 4.56 12.15 -9.57
N TYR A 174 4.13 11.15 -10.36
CA TYR A 174 4.86 9.91 -10.56
C TYR A 174 6.28 10.15 -11.08
N LYS A 175 6.45 10.99 -12.12
CA LYS A 175 7.77 11.35 -12.66
C LYS A 175 8.68 11.98 -11.59
N LYS A 176 8.15 12.84 -10.73
CA LYS A 176 8.91 13.45 -9.64
C LYS A 176 9.34 12.44 -8.57
N LEU A 177 8.46 11.51 -8.22
CA LEU A 177 8.74 10.47 -7.24
C LEU A 177 9.78 9.49 -7.77
N SER A 178 9.66 9.05 -9.03
CA SER A 178 10.49 8.00 -9.63
C SER A 178 11.90 8.49 -10.05
N ARG A 179 12.07 9.78 -10.32
CA ARG A 179 13.37 10.36 -10.70
C ARG A 179 14.39 10.47 -9.56
N ASN A 180 13.96 10.26 -8.32
CA ASN A 180 14.84 10.40 -7.19
C ASN A 180 15.59 9.09 -6.91
N ASN A 181 16.90 9.07 -7.17
CA ASN A 181 17.77 7.90 -6.99
C ASN A 181 17.80 7.33 -5.55
N SER A 182 17.30 8.07 -4.56
CA SER A 182 17.17 7.59 -3.17
C SER A 182 15.85 6.88 -2.89
N VAL A 183 14.99 6.74 -3.90
CA VAL A 183 13.67 6.10 -3.78
C VAL A 183 13.77 4.66 -4.27
N THR A 184 13.28 3.71 -3.47
CA THR A 184 13.04 2.35 -3.96
C THR A 184 11.81 2.37 -4.85
N SER A 185 11.97 2.08 -6.13
CA SER A 185 10.88 2.01 -7.10
C SER A 185 10.73 0.59 -7.63
N MET A 186 9.50 0.13 -7.78
CA MET A 186 9.16 -1.18 -8.35
C MET A 186 7.93 -1.04 -9.23
N VAL A 187 7.91 -1.81 -10.31
CA VAL A 187 6.72 -2.01 -11.16
C VAL A 187 6.33 -3.48 -11.07
N PHE A 188 5.05 -3.77 -10.94
CA PHE A 188 4.50 -5.12 -10.89
C PHE A 188 3.33 -5.25 -11.84
N THR A 189 3.53 -6.00 -12.91
CA THR A 189 2.63 -6.18 -14.04
C THR A 189 1.86 -7.51 -13.98
N ALA A 190 0.95 -7.72 -14.93
CA ALA A 190 0.26 -8.99 -15.09
C ALA A 190 1.21 -10.14 -15.46
N ASP A 191 2.26 -9.84 -16.23
CA ASP A 191 3.27 -10.85 -16.59
C ASP A 191 4.07 -11.28 -15.36
N ASP A 192 4.40 -10.33 -14.47
CA ASP A 192 5.05 -10.65 -13.19
C ASP A 192 4.13 -11.48 -12.28
N ALA A 193 2.83 -11.17 -12.27
CA ALA A 193 1.85 -11.94 -11.51
C ALA A 193 1.71 -13.37 -12.01
N ALA A 194 1.65 -13.57 -13.31
CA ALA A 194 1.63 -14.90 -13.94
C ALA A 194 2.91 -15.67 -13.63
N ALA A 195 4.08 -15.03 -13.78
CA ALA A 195 5.38 -15.63 -13.50
C ALA A 195 5.56 -16.03 -12.02
N SER A 196 4.91 -15.32 -11.10
CA SER A 196 4.98 -15.63 -9.67
C SER A 196 4.22 -16.90 -9.25
N GLY A 197 3.42 -17.49 -10.15
CA GLY A 197 2.61 -18.67 -9.87
C GLY A 197 1.48 -18.42 -8.85
N ALA A 198 1.12 -17.17 -8.60
CA ALA A 198 0.02 -16.86 -7.70
C ALA A 198 -1.29 -17.38 -8.28
N MET A 199 -1.93 -18.32 -7.58
CA MET A 199 -3.13 -19.05 -8.04
C MET A 199 -4.33 -18.16 -8.41
N LEU A 200 -4.32 -16.87 -8.02
CA LEU A 200 -5.39 -15.91 -8.30
C LEU A 200 -5.42 -15.43 -9.76
N PHE A 201 -4.31 -15.59 -10.50
CA PHE A 201 -4.18 -15.15 -11.90
C PHE A 201 -3.70 -16.31 -12.76
N THR A 202 -4.64 -17.15 -13.19
CA THR A 202 -4.33 -18.18 -14.18
C THR A 202 -4.20 -17.52 -15.56
N ASP A 203 -3.39 -18.11 -16.45
CA ASP A 203 -3.26 -17.66 -17.83
C ASP A 203 -4.60 -17.54 -18.55
N ASN A 204 -5.53 -18.44 -18.27
CA ASN A 204 -6.88 -18.38 -18.82
C ASN A 204 -7.63 -17.13 -18.37
N TRP A 205 -7.58 -16.78 -17.08
CA TRP A 205 -8.24 -15.60 -16.54
C TRP A 205 -7.64 -14.30 -17.12
N LEU A 206 -6.31 -14.21 -17.19
CA LEU A 206 -5.62 -13.05 -17.78
C LEU A 206 -5.98 -12.90 -19.26
N ASN A 207 -6.02 -14.00 -20.01
CA ASN A 207 -6.40 -14.00 -21.43
C ASN A 207 -7.86 -13.58 -21.65
N ASP A 208 -8.77 -13.98 -20.78
CA ASP A 208 -10.17 -13.60 -20.87
C ASP A 208 -10.36 -12.12 -20.53
N MET A 209 -9.73 -11.62 -19.46
CA MET A 209 -9.72 -10.19 -19.14
C MET A 209 -9.14 -9.34 -20.27
N LYS A 210 -8.07 -9.81 -20.94
CA LYS A 210 -7.46 -9.13 -22.07
C LYS A 210 -8.38 -9.02 -23.29
N LYS A 211 -9.31 -9.97 -23.47
CA LYS A 211 -10.32 -9.91 -24.53
C LYS A 211 -11.47 -8.96 -24.21
N GLU A 212 -11.79 -8.80 -22.93
CA GLU A 212 -12.89 -7.97 -22.46
C GLU A 212 -12.55 -6.49 -22.42
N LEU A 213 -11.26 -6.14 -22.23
CA LEU A 213 -10.78 -4.78 -22.11
C LEU A 213 -10.30 -4.21 -23.45
N SER A 214 -10.33 -2.88 -23.57
CA SER A 214 -9.61 -2.21 -24.64
C SER A 214 -8.10 -2.46 -24.53
N ALA A 215 -7.36 -2.38 -25.63
CA ALA A 215 -5.90 -2.54 -25.60
C ALA A 215 -5.22 -1.46 -24.73
N GLU A 216 -5.81 -0.26 -24.67
CA GLU A 216 -5.35 0.86 -23.85
C GLU A 216 -5.57 0.58 -22.36
N ASP A 217 -6.79 0.18 -21.97
CA ASP A 217 -7.11 -0.19 -20.59
C ASP A 217 -6.27 -1.37 -20.11
N TRP A 218 -6.04 -2.37 -20.95
CA TRP A 218 -5.16 -3.49 -20.61
C TRP A 218 -3.75 -3.01 -20.32
N ARG A 219 -3.15 -2.20 -21.18
CA ARG A 219 -1.81 -1.66 -20.99
C ARG A 219 -1.73 -0.82 -19.71
N MET A 220 -2.69 0.05 -19.47
CA MET A 220 -2.73 0.91 -18.28
C MET A 220 -2.95 0.10 -17.00
N LEU A 221 -3.99 -0.73 -16.95
CA LEU A 221 -4.45 -1.35 -15.71
C LEU A 221 -3.67 -2.62 -15.33
N PHE A 222 -3.10 -3.32 -16.30
CA PHE A 222 -2.45 -4.61 -16.09
C PHE A 222 -0.96 -4.61 -16.45
N MET A 223 -0.55 -3.85 -17.46
CA MET A 223 0.87 -3.74 -17.83
C MET A 223 1.55 -2.52 -17.20
N CYS A 224 0.83 -1.75 -16.39
CA CYS A 224 1.34 -0.59 -15.66
C CYS A 224 1.91 0.52 -16.56
N GLU A 225 1.46 0.63 -17.80
CA GLU A 225 1.85 1.68 -18.71
C GLU A 225 1.06 2.98 -18.41
N TRP A 226 1.77 4.08 -18.26
CA TRP A 226 1.13 5.38 -18.13
C TRP A 226 0.71 5.89 -19.51
N PRO A 227 -0.58 6.18 -19.75
CA PRO A 227 -1.05 6.63 -21.07
C PRO A 227 -0.27 7.83 -21.62
N LEU A 228 -0.02 8.81 -20.76
CA LEU A 228 0.69 10.05 -21.13
C LEU A 228 2.20 9.87 -21.39
N ALA A 229 2.80 8.75 -21.01
CA ALA A 229 4.20 8.47 -21.32
C ALA A 229 4.42 8.26 -22.81
N ASN A 230 3.44 7.70 -23.51
CA ASN A 230 3.49 7.42 -24.93
C ASN A 230 3.27 8.72 -25.76
N GLU A 231 2.50 9.66 -25.24
CA GLU A 231 2.27 10.95 -25.89
C GLU A 231 3.55 11.82 -25.87
N GLU A 232 4.27 11.85 -24.74
CA GLU A 232 5.54 12.58 -24.59
C GLU A 232 6.70 12.00 -25.44
N GLN A 233 6.60 10.75 -25.91
CA GLN A 233 7.61 10.11 -26.77
C GLN A 233 7.30 10.33 -28.26
N ALA A 234 6.10 10.76 -28.59
CA ALA A 234 5.64 10.99 -29.97
C ALA A 234 5.83 12.44 -30.43
N GLU A 235 6.19 13.37 -29.55
CA GLU A 235 6.59 14.76 -29.83
C GLU A 235 8.12 14.89 -29.92
#